data_cc4bb43cd02c42e0c2439681b9ec9a5c
#
_entry.id   cc4bb43cd02c42e0c2439681b9ec9a5c
#
_cell.length_a   1.000
_cell.length_b   1.000
_cell.length_c   1.000
_cell.angle_alpha   90.00
_cell.angle_beta   90.00
_cell.angle_gamma   90.00
#
_symmetry.space_group_name_H-M   'P 1'
#
loop_
_entity.id
_entity.type
_entity.pdbx_description
1 polymer ?
#
loop_
_entity_poly.entity_id
_entity_poly.type
_entity_poly.pdbx_seq_one_letter_code
_entity_poly.pdbx_strand_id
1 'polypeptide(L)'
;MSGVNLGEAISKAKDAGLLISGGGHAMAGGLTVEADKIRELTDFLNDTLRDEVAKARKNLSLKIDALIAPSAVDPSLIERIAEVGPYGAGNPQPIFAFSDLRIAYAERVRGGHVRCAFEDGIGGRIGGICFRADETGLDEILLNPNAPRVHVAGRLKTNSWKGRTKLDLQLVDLAIAQA
;
A
#
# COMPACT_ATOMS: atom_id res chain seq x y z
N MET A 1 -4.22 -0.45 -12.61
CA MET A 1 -3.36 0.75 -12.71
C MET A 1 -3.90 1.60 -13.83
N SER A 2 -4.32 2.83 -13.58
CA SER A 2 -4.85 3.71 -14.62
C SER A 2 -3.76 4.04 -15.64
N GLY A 3 -4.08 3.99 -16.94
CA GLY A 3 -3.12 4.26 -18.03
C GLY A 3 -2.33 3.04 -18.54
N VAL A 4 -2.65 1.84 -18.06
CA VAL A 4 -2.09 0.58 -18.58
C VAL A 4 -3.22 -0.23 -19.20
N ASN A 5 -3.08 -0.63 -20.48
CA ASN A 5 -4.10 -1.40 -21.18
C ASN A 5 -3.72 -2.88 -21.27
N LEU A 6 -4.12 -3.64 -20.25
CA LEU A 6 -3.84 -5.08 -20.17
C LEU A 6 -4.50 -5.87 -21.32
N GLY A 7 -5.75 -5.52 -21.71
CA GLY A 7 -6.46 -6.20 -22.77
C GLY A 7 -5.77 -6.08 -24.13
N GLU A 8 -5.22 -4.91 -24.42
CA GLU A 8 -4.44 -4.70 -25.66
C GLU A 8 -3.14 -5.50 -25.66
N ALA A 9 -2.43 -5.54 -24.53
CA ALA A 9 -1.21 -6.34 -24.40
C ALA A 9 -1.48 -7.84 -24.58
N ILE A 10 -2.59 -8.35 -24.04
CA ILE A 10 -3.03 -9.74 -24.25
C ILE A 10 -3.38 -10.00 -25.72
N SER A 11 -4.05 -9.07 -26.39
CA SER A 11 -4.35 -9.20 -27.81
C SER A 11 -3.08 -9.26 -28.66
N LYS A 12 -2.11 -8.38 -28.40
CA LYS A 12 -0.79 -8.41 -29.06
C LYS A 12 -0.04 -9.74 -28.83
N ALA A 13 -0.09 -10.27 -27.59
CA ALA A 13 0.53 -11.57 -27.28
C ALA A 13 -0.15 -12.73 -28.04
N LYS A 14 -1.47 -12.65 -28.20
CA LYS A 14 -2.22 -13.64 -29.00
C LYS A 14 -1.85 -13.57 -30.49
N ASP A 15 -1.78 -12.37 -31.04
CA ASP A 15 -1.40 -12.14 -32.43
C ASP A 15 0.05 -12.58 -32.70
N ALA A 16 0.93 -12.51 -31.71
CA ALA A 16 2.29 -13.03 -31.74
C ALA A 16 2.38 -14.57 -31.58
N GLY A 17 1.26 -15.27 -31.42
CA GLY A 17 1.23 -16.73 -31.28
C GLY A 17 1.71 -17.27 -29.94
N LEU A 18 1.76 -16.43 -28.94
CA LEU A 18 2.19 -16.80 -27.57
C LEU A 18 1.06 -17.41 -26.73
N LEU A 19 -0.19 -17.24 -27.15
CA LEU A 19 -1.36 -17.67 -26.41
C LEU A 19 -2.20 -18.67 -27.21
N ILE A 20 -2.75 -19.66 -26.52
CA ILE A 20 -3.80 -20.54 -27.06
C ILE A 20 -5.09 -19.72 -27.22
N SER A 21 -5.43 -18.94 -26.20
CA SER A 21 -6.57 -18.03 -26.19
C SER A 21 -6.34 -16.90 -25.21
N GLY A 22 -7.01 -15.78 -25.43
CA GLY A 22 -6.91 -14.64 -24.53
C GLY A 22 -7.68 -13.44 -25.03
N GLY A 23 -7.98 -12.53 -24.11
CA GLY A 23 -8.66 -11.27 -24.36
C GLY A 23 -9.03 -10.59 -23.06
N GLY A 24 -9.55 -9.38 -23.15
CA GLY A 24 -9.93 -8.61 -21.98
C GLY A 24 -10.21 -7.15 -22.29
N HIS A 25 -10.31 -6.39 -21.22
CA HIS A 25 -10.45 -4.94 -21.24
C HIS A 25 -9.21 -4.29 -20.61
N ALA A 26 -9.12 -2.98 -20.65
CA ALA A 26 -7.96 -2.24 -20.11
C ALA A 26 -7.57 -2.64 -18.68
N MET A 27 -8.55 -2.96 -17.82
CA MET A 27 -8.34 -3.22 -16.40
C MET A 27 -8.25 -4.70 -16.03
N ALA A 28 -8.69 -5.60 -16.89
CA ALA A 28 -8.73 -7.04 -16.60
C ALA A 28 -8.73 -7.85 -17.88
N GLY A 29 -8.02 -8.99 -17.86
CA GLY A 29 -8.02 -9.93 -18.97
C GLY A 29 -7.81 -11.35 -18.49
N GLY A 30 -8.18 -12.31 -19.34
CA GLY A 30 -7.94 -13.73 -19.16
C GLY A 30 -7.13 -14.26 -20.33
N LEU A 31 -6.29 -15.26 -20.07
CA LEU A 31 -5.50 -15.90 -21.11
C LEU A 31 -5.25 -17.37 -20.77
N THR A 32 -4.98 -18.14 -21.80
CA THR A 32 -4.50 -19.51 -21.72
C THR A 32 -3.20 -19.61 -22.52
N VAL A 33 -2.16 -20.12 -21.88
CA VAL A 33 -0.81 -20.26 -22.44
C VAL A 33 -0.28 -21.67 -22.19
N GLU A 34 0.54 -22.19 -23.11
CA GLU A 34 1.27 -23.43 -22.91
C GLU A 34 2.35 -23.24 -21.83
N ALA A 35 2.57 -24.29 -21.01
CA ALA A 35 3.46 -24.18 -19.84
C ALA A 35 4.91 -23.81 -20.23
N ASP A 36 5.38 -24.27 -21.37
CA ASP A 36 6.71 -23.98 -21.91
C ASP A 36 6.85 -22.55 -22.46
N LYS A 37 5.75 -21.89 -22.80
CA LYS A 37 5.71 -20.50 -23.29
C LYS A 37 5.53 -19.43 -22.19
N ILE A 38 5.36 -19.82 -20.93
CA ILE A 38 5.13 -18.86 -19.83
C ILE A 38 6.26 -17.82 -19.73
N ARG A 39 7.51 -18.25 -19.87
CA ARG A 39 8.67 -17.34 -19.79
C ARG A 39 8.67 -16.33 -20.95
N GLU A 40 8.48 -16.80 -22.17
CA GLU A 40 8.43 -15.96 -23.36
C GLU A 40 7.28 -14.93 -23.28
N LEU A 41 6.10 -15.37 -22.82
CA LEU A 41 4.97 -14.49 -22.58
C LEU A 41 5.28 -13.44 -21.51
N THR A 42 5.96 -13.82 -20.42
CA THR A 42 6.34 -12.89 -19.34
C THR A 42 7.27 -11.80 -19.87
N ASP A 43 8.29 -12.18 -20.65
CA ASP A 43 9.24 -11.25 -21.26
C ASP A 43 8.51 -10.32 -22.24
N PHE A 44 7.66 -10.86 -23.10
CA PHE A 44 6.84 -10.09 -24.05
C PHE A 44 5.93 -9.06 -23.37
N LEU A 45 5.22 -9.46 -22.31
CA LEU A 45 4.33 -8.56 -21.58
C LEU A 45 5.10 -7.47 -20.85
N ASN A 46 6.25 -7.80 -20.24
CA ASN A 46 7.12 -6.84 -19.59
C ASN A 46 7.64 -5.79 -20.60
N ASP A 47 8.06 -6.20 -21.76
CA ASP A 47 8.54 -5.29 -22.80
C ASP A 47 7.40 -4.42 -23.35
N THR A 48 6.26 -5.04 -23.65
CA THR A 48 5.09 -4.35 -24.22
C THR A 48 4.52 -3.28 -23.27
N LEU A 49 4.50 -3.56 -21.95
CA LEU A 49 3.87 -2.70 -20.95
C LEU A 49 4.87 -1.76 -20.23
N ARG A 50 6.17 -1.88 -20.48
CA ARG A 50 7.23 -1.14 -19.78
C ARG A 50 6.98 0.34 -19.68
N ASP A 51 6.73 0.99 -20.82
CA ASP A 51 6.58 2.45 -20.89
C ASP A 51 5.26 2.93 -20.24
N GLU A 52 4.18 2.19 -20.47
CA GLU A 52 2.89 2.48 -19.85
C GLU A 52 2.96 2.34 -18.35
N VAL A 53 3.57 1.27 -17.84
CA VAL A 53 3.78 1.05 -16.40
C VAL A 53 4.70 2.12 -15.81
N ALA A 54 5.78 2.50 -16.48
CA ALA A 54 6.68 3.54 -16.01
C ALA A 54 5.98 4.90 -15.92
N LYS A 55 5.15 5.27 -16.92
CA LYS A 55 4.33 6.49 -16.88
C LYS A 55 3.27 6.42 -15.80
N ALA A 56 2.58 5.30 -15.67
CA ALA A 56 1.55 5.10 -14.66
C ALA A 56 2.12 5.18 -13.22
N ARG A 57 3.32 4.64 -13.00
CA ARG A 57 4.02 4.72 -11.71
C ARG A 57 4.38 6.15 -11.31
N LYS A 58 4.79 6.99 -12.26
CA LYS A 58 5.08 8.42 -12.00
C LYS A 58 3.84 9.21 -11.57
N ASN A 59 2.67 8.76 -11.97
CA ASN A 59 1.39 9.41 -11.66
C ASN A 59 0.66 8.74 -10.48
N LEU A 60 1.28 7.74 -9.84
CA LEU A 60 0.72 7.15 -8.63
C LEU A 60 0.82 8.17 -7.50
N SER A 61 -0.34 8.60 -7.02
CA SER A 61 -0.48 9.42 -5.82
C SER A 61 -1.35 8.71 -4.81
N LEU A 62 -0.96 8.73 -3.55
CA LEU A 62 -1.79 8.28 -2.46
C LEU A 62 -2.75 9.42 -2.08
N LYS A 63 -4.05 9.18 -2.20
CA LYS A 63 -5.04 10.13 -1.73
C LYS A 63 -5.08 10.10 -0.20
N ILE A 64 -4.75 11.22 0.41
CA ILE A 64 -4.83 11.45 1.86
C ILE A 64 -6.13 12.19 2.14
N ASP A 65 -6.94 11.69 3.07
CA ASP A 65 -8.22 12.30 3.43
C ASP A 65 -8.05 13.37 4.52
N ALA A 66 -7.10 13.18 5.44
CA ALA A 66 -6.75 14.21 6.42
C ALA A 66 -5.31 14.05 6.96
N LEU A 67 -4.71 15.17 7.36
CA LEU A 67 -3.50 15.24 8.15
C LEU A 67 -3.90 15.44 9.62
N ILE A 68 -3.45 14.55 10.50
CA ILE A 68 -3.78 14.60 11.93
C ILE A 68 -2.55 14.36 12.79
N ALA A 69 -2.58 14.85 14.03
CA ALA A 69 -1.56 14.54 15.02
C ALA A 69 -1.82 13.18 15.69
N PRO A 70 -0.78 12.45 16.14
CA PRO A 70 -0.97 11.23 16.93
C PRO A 70 -1.87 11.40 18.16
N SER A 71 -1.82 12.54 18.82
CA SER A 71 -2.65 12.90 19.97
C SER A 71 -4.15 13.06 19.64
N ALA A 72 -4.50 13.26 18.38
CA ALA A 72 -5.89 13.35 17.93
C ALA A 72 -6.53 11.95 17.68
N VAL A 73 -5.74 10.89 17.79
CA VAL A 73 -6.23 9.52 17.58
C VAL A 73 -6.76 8.97 18.90
N ASP A 74 -8.06 9.10 19.08
CA ASP A 74 -8.78 8.63 20.26
C ASP A 74 -9.96 7.70 19.85
N PRO A 75 -10.58 7.02 20.81
CA PRO A 75 -11.74 6.15 20.54
C PRO A 75 -12.90 6.89 19.85
N SER A 76 -13.14 8.16 20.17
CA SER A 76 -14.25 8.94 19.60
C SER A 76 -14.06 9.20 18.10
N LEU A 77 -12.82 9.42 17.67
CA LEU A 77 -12.49 9.53 16.23
C LEU A 77 -12.83 8.25 15.49
N ILE A 78 -12.49 7.09 16.08
CA ILE A 78 -12.78 5.79 15.44
C ILE A 78 -14.29 5.53 15.33
N GLU A 79 -15.06 5.89 16.36
CA GLU A 79 -16.52 5.77 16.34
C GLU A 79 -17.12 6.62 15.20
N ARG A 80 -16.69 7.87 15.06
CA ARG A 80 -17.13 8.75 13.96
C ARG A 80 -16.72 8.22 12.60
N ILE A 81 -15.52 7.67 12.47
CA ILE A 81 -15.10 7.02 11.20
C ILE A 81 -16.02 5.83 10.90
N ALA A 82 -16.40 5.04 11.90
CA ALA A 82 -17.28 3.89 11.72
C ALA A 82 -18.70 4.30 11.27
N GLU A 83 -19.23 5.45 11.73
CA GLU A 83 -20.53 5.98 11.35
C GLU A 83 -20.63 6.30 9.84
N VAL A 84 -19.52 6.64 9.18
CA VAL A 84 -19.48 6.91 7.74
C VAL A 84 -19.52 5.65 6.89
N GLY A 85 -19.39 4.48 7.52
CA GLY A 85 -19.48 3.17 6.86
C GLY A 85 -20.89 2.83 6.37
N PRO A 86 -21.07 1.69 5.71
CA PRO A 86 -20.08 0.66 5.48
C PRO A 86 -19.05 1.02 4.41
N TYR A 87 -17.81 0.59 4.60
CA TYR A 87 -16.73 0.82 3.66
C TYR A 87 -16.64 -0.29 2.60
N GLY A 88 -16.32 0.09 1.37
CA GLY A 88 -16.20 -0.82 0.23
C GLY A 88 -15.64 -0.12 -1.02
N ALA A 89 -15.88 -0.69 -2.18
CA ALA A 89 -15.32 -0.20 -3.45
C ALA A 89 -15.74 1.25 -3.78
N GLY A 90 -16.99 1.64 -3.48
CA GLY A 90 -17.50 3.00 -3.71
C GLY A 90 -17.31 3.96 -2.54
N ASN A 91 -16.94 3.45 -1.37
CA ASN A 91 -16.70 4.23 -0.15
C ASN A 91 -15.47 3.66 0.57
N PRO A 92 -14.24 3.96 0.12
CA PRO A 92 -13.03 3.41 0.72
C PRO A 92 -12.80 3.96 2.12
N GLN A 93 -12.22 3.14 2.99
CA GLN A 93 -11.85 3.59 4.33
C GLN A 93 -10.84 4.74 4.24
N PRO A 94 -10.99 5.83 5.03
CA PRO A 94 -10.14 7.00 4.96
C PRO A 94 -8.68 6.68 5.30
N ILE A 95 -7.78 7.38 4.61
CA ILE A 95 -6.34 7.34 4.84
C ILE A 95 -5.94 8.64 5.52
N PHE A 96 -5.35 8.51 6.70
CA PHE A 96 -4.80 9.60 7.48
C PHE A 96 -3.30 9.69 7.28
N ALA A 97 -2.79 10.91 7.20
CA ALA A 97 -1.37 11.17 7.27
C ALA A 97 -0.98 11.76 8.62
N PHE A 98 0.24 11.45 9.01
CA PHE A 98 0.91 11.97 10.21
C PHE A 98 2.26 12.50 9.75
N SER A 99 2.55 13.76 10.03
CA SER A 99 3.77 14.40 9.56
C SER A 99 4.86 14.42 10.60
N ASP A 100 6.10 14.37 10.12
CA ASP A 100 7.30 14.64 10.91
C ASP A 100 7.42 13.81 12.20
N LEU A 101 7.29 12.50 12.05
CA LEU A 101 7.37 11.56 13.14
C LEU A 101 8.75 10.92 13.25
N ARG A 102 9.18 10.62 14.48
CA ARG A 102 10.30 9.73 14.76
C ARG A 102 9.80 8.30 14.88
N ILE A 103 10.53 7.35 14.32
CA ILE A 103 10.31 5.93 14.55
C ILE A 103 10.86 5.62 15.95
N ALA A 104 9.95 5.45 16.92
CA ALA A 104 10.30 5.18 18.30
C ALA A 104 10.60 3.70 18.56
N TYR A 105 10.02 2.84 17.74
CA TYR A 105 10.17 1.40 17.83
C TYR A 105 9.81 0.76 16.50
N ALA A 106 10.55 -0.26 16.10
CA ALA A 106 10.18 -1.15 15.01
C ALA A 106 10.77 -2.54 15.21
N GLU A 107 10.00 -3.57 14.93
CA GLU A 107 10.45 -4.96 14.94
C GLU A 107 9.81 -5.74 13.79
N ARG A 108 10.58 -6.65 13.20
CA ARG A 108 10.06 -7.60 12.23
C ARG A 108 9.25 -8.68 12.94
N VAL A 109 8.02 -8.92 12.48
CA VAL A 109 7.17 -9.99 12.98
C VAL A 109 6.93 -11.02 11.87
N ARG A 110 6.40 -12.18 12.24
CA ARG A 110 6.19 -13.30 11.31
C ARG A 110 5.37 -12.87 10.08
N GLY A 111 5.78 -13.33 8.89
CA GLY A 111 5.05 -13.08 7.62
C GLY A 111 5.50 -11.81 6.88
N GLY A 112 6.75 -11.34 7.09
CA GLY A 112 7.28 -10.16 6.40
C GLY A 112 6.70 -8.82 6.89
N HIS A 113 5.99 -8.83 8.03
CA HIS A 113 5.38 -7.63 8.58
C HIS A 113 6.34 -6.91 9.52
N VAL A 114 6.14 -5.60 9.70
CA VAL A 114 6.85 -4.79 10.70
C VAL A 114 5.85 -4.15 11.64
N ARG A 115 5.97 -4.46 12.94
CA ARG A 115 5.28 -3.72 14.00
C ARG A 115 6.13 -2.50 14.34
N CYS A 116 5.50 -1.34 14.45
CA CYS A 116 6.18 -0.08 14.67
C CYS A 116 5.41 0.83 15.63
N ALA A 117 6.08 1.86 16.11
CA ALA A 117 5.48 2.96 16.85
C ALA A 117 6.19 4.26 16.47
N PHE A 118 5.42 5.32 16.37
CA PHE A 118 5.87 6.65 15.96
C PHE A 118 5.56 7.68 17.04
N GLU A 119 6.38 8.72 17.14
CA GLU A 119 6.26 9.83 18.08
C GLU A 119 6.47 11.17 17.38
N ASP A 120 5.67 12.18 17.77
CA ASP A 120 5.71 13.53 17.18
C ASP A 120 6.68 14.50 17.88
N GLY A 121 7.30 14.08 18.98
CA GLY A 121 8.23 14.94 19.75
C GLY A 121 7.56 15.87 20.75
N ILE A 122 6.24 15.96 20.79
CA ILE A 122 5.44 16.72 21.76
C ILE A 122 4.59 15.84 22.69
N GLY A 123 4.84 14.53 22.64
CA GLY A 123 4.20 13.53 23.51
C GLY A 123 3.12 12.70 22.83
N GLY A 124 2.77 13.00 21.57
CA GLY A 124 1.85 12.17 20.78
C GLY A 124 2.55 10.90 20.30
N ARG A 125 1.89 9.75 20.47
CA ARG A 125 2.40 8.44 20.06
C ARG A 125 1.32 7.61 19.39
N ILE A 126 1.68 6.95 18.30
CA ILE A 126 0.80 6.01 17.61
C ILE A 126 1.54 4.72 17.30
N GLY A 127 0.93 3.58 17.66
CA GLY A 127 1.39 2.25 17.25
C GLY A 127 0.84 1.89 15.89
N GLY A 128 1.56 1.00 15.18
CA GLY A 128 1.10 0.56 13.87
C GLY A 128 1.71 -0.74 13.43
N ILE A 129 1.20 -1.22 12.30
CA ILE A 129 1.70 -2.40 11.61
C ILE A 129 1.79 -2.12 10.11
N CYS A 130 2.93 -2.43 9.53
CA CYS A 130 3.14 -2.51 8.10
C CYS A 130 3.06 -3.97 7.68
N PHE A 131 2.01 -4.34 6.95
CA PHE A 131 1.86 -5.69 6.43
C PHE A 131 2.74 -5.87 5.19
N ARG A 132 3.47 -7.02 5.12
CA ARG A 132 4.37 -7.36 4.00
C ARG A 132 5.32 -6.21 3.64
N ALA A 133 5.95 -5.66 4.67
CA ALA A 133 6.84 -4.52 4.53
C ALA A 133 8.05 -4.82 3.64
N ASP A 134 8.48 -6.08 3.60
CA ASP A 134 9.54 -6.61 2.73
C ASP A 134 9.18 -6.59 1.24
N GLU A 135 7.90 -6.78 0.89
CA GLU A 135 7.45 -6.69 -0.50
C GLU A 135 7.41 -5.24 -1.02
N THR A 136 7.30 -4.26 -0.12
CA THR A 136 7.20 -2.82 -0.46
C THR A 136 8.50 -2.06 -0.27
N GLY A 137 9.50 -2.67 0.38
CA GLY A 137 10.76 -2.02 0.74
C GLY A 137 10.64 -1.03 1.91
N LEU A 138 9.47 -0.93 2.55
CA LEU A 138 9.26 -0.05 3.71
C LEU A 138 9.99 -0.54 4.95
N ASP A 139 10.30 -1.82 5.02
CA ASP A 139 11.04 -2.42 6.13
C ASP A 139 12.47 -1.87 6.23
N GLU A 140 13.11 -1.51 5.11
CA GLU A 140 14.45 -0.92 5.11
C GLU A 140 14.49 0.41 5.88
N ILE A 141 13.45 1.23 5.75
CA ILE A 141 13.33 2.50 6.48
C ILE A 141 12.88 2.25 7.91
N LEU A 142 11.84 1.44 8.09
CA LEU A 142 11.24 1.19 9.41
C LEU A 142 12.20 0.55 10.40
N LEU A 143 13.04 -0.38 9.95
CA LEU A 143 14.00 -1.12 10.78
C LEU A 143 15.37 -0.44 10.89
N ASN A 144 15.58 0.69 10.20
CA ASN A 144 16.83 1.43 10.29
C ASN A 144 16.91 2.18 11.63
N PRO A 145 17.87 1.86 12.52
CA PRO A 145 18.01 2.54 13.81
C PRO A 145 18.36 4.02 13.68
N ASN A 146 18.90 4.43 12.53
CA ASN A 146 19.26 5.81 12.20
C ASN A 146 18.26 6.43 11.20
N ALA A 147 17.02 5.92 11.14
CA ALA A 147 16.03 6.45 10.24
C ALA A 147 15.80 7.95 10.51
N PRO A 148 15.74 8.78 9.47
CA PRO A 148 15.34 10.17 9.62
C PRO A 148 13.88 10.26 10.08
N ARG A 149 13.40 11.47 10.35
CA ARG A 149 11.98 11.70 10.59
C ARG A 149 11.18 11.36 9.32
N VAL A 150 9.97 10.90 9.51
CA VAL A 150 9.14 10.36 8.44
C VAL A 150 7.73 10.96 8.47
N HIS A 151 7.13 11.05 7.29
CA HIS A 151 5.68 11.16 7.14
C HIS A 151 5.12 9.76 6.98
N VAL A 152 4.05 9.43 7.68
CA VAL A 152 3.41 8.14 7.56
C VAL A 152 1.95 8.30 7.16
N ALA A 153 1.47 7.38 6.33
CA ALA A 153 0.07 7.34 5.90
C ALA A 153 -0.52 5.96 6.15
N GLY A 154 -1.76 5.93 6.61
CA GLY A 154 -2.41 4.66 6.90
C GLY A 154 -3.86 4.77 7.31
N ARG A 155 -4.46 3.62 7.58
CA ARG A 155 -5.84 3.49 8.06
C ARG A 155 -5.84 3.23 9.55
N LEU A 156 -6.70 3.93 10.26
CA LEU A 156 -6.90 3.68 11.69
C LEU A 156 -7.76 2.43 11.87
N LYS A 157 -7.31 1.55 12.74
CA LYS A 157 -7.97 0.28 13.07
C LYS A 157 -8.05 0.11 14.58
N THR A 158 -9.14 -0.48 15.03
CA THR A 158 -9.23 -1.02 16.37
C THR A 158 -8.68 -2.44 16.39
N ASN A 159 -7.82 -2.72 17.33
CA ASN A 159 -7.31 -4.06 17.59
C ASN A 159 -7.73 -4.46 19.01
N SER A 160 -8.64 -5.42 19.11
CA SER A 160 -9.12 -5.93 20.40
C SER A 160 -8.45 -7.26 20.70
N TRP A 161 -7.62 -7.27 21.73
CA TRP A 161 -6.95 -8.47 22.20
C TRP A 161 -7.11 -8.62 23.71
N LYS A 162 -7.61 -9.78 24.17
CA LYS A 162 -7.82 -10.09 25.60
C LYS A 162 -8.60 -8.99 26.35
N GLY A 163 -9.67 -8.47 25.74
CA GLY A 163 -10.51 -7.44 26.34
C GLY A 163 -9.92 -6.04 26.37
N ARG A 164 -8.74 -5.82 25.80
CA ARG A 164 -8.14 -4.49 25.61
C ARG A 164 -8.26 -4.08 24.17
N THR A 165 -8.88 -2.93 23.93
CA THR A 165 -8.94 -2.32 22.60
C THR A 165 -7.81 -1.31 22.47
N LYS A 166 -6.96 -1.51 21.48
CA LYS A 166 -5.92 -0.55 21.07
C LYS A 166 -6.28 0.04 19.71
N LEU A 167 -5.88 1.28 19.54
CA LEU A 167 -5.92 1.96 18.25
C LEU A 167 -4.56 1.78 17.60
N ASP A 168 -4.55 1.18 16.42
CA ASP A 168 -3.35 0.91 15.64
C ASP A 168 -3.48 1.51 14.24
N LEU A 169 -2.38 2.02 13.71
CA LEU A 169 -2.27 2.46 12.33
C LEU A 169 -1.90 1.26 11.44
N GLN A 170 -2.77 0.89 10.53
CA GLN A 170 -2.39 0.03 9.42
C GLN A 170 -1.65 0.89 8.39
N LEU A 171 -0.32 0.80 8.40
CA LEU A 171 0.54 1.58 7.52
C LEU A 171 0.26 1.22 6.06
N VAL A 172 0.12 2.22 5.22
CA VAL A 172 -0.08 2.09 3.76
C VAL A 172 1.15 2.59 3.03
N ASP A 173 1.74 3.69 3.50
CA ASP A 173 2.90 4.30 2.87
C ASP A 173 3.71 5.12 3.89
N LEU A 174 4.95 5.40 3.53
CA LEU A 174 5.88 6.17 4.33
C LEU A 174 6.80 6.98 3.41
N ALA A 175 7.08 8.23 3.77
CA ALA A 175 8.05 9.08 3.10
C ALA A 175 9.01 9.70 4.12
N ILE A 176 10.25 9.92 3.73
CA ILE A 176 11.23 10.66 4.53
C ILE A 176 10.79 12.12 4.59
N ALA A 177 10.75 12.69 5.80
CA ALA A 177 10.49 14.11 5.98
C ALA A 177 11.67 14.91 5.41
N GLN A 178 11.37 15.84 4.51
CA GLN A 178 12.38 16.78 4.02
C GLN A 178 12.61 17.85 5.09
N ALA A 179 13.88 18.15 5.34
CA ALA A 179 14.28 19.23 6.26
C ALA A 179 13.92 20.60 5.69
#